data_44a38e370dc12e84e3e92828a16d00b8
#
_entry.id   44a38e370dc12e84e3e92828a16d00b8
#
_cell.length_a   1.000
_cell.length_b   1.000
_cell.length_c   1.000
_cell.angle_alpha   90.00
_cell.angle_beta   90.00
_cell.angle_gamma   90.00
#
_symmetry.space_group_name_H-M   'P 1'
#
loop_
_entity.id
_entity.type
_entity.pdbx_description
1 polymer ?
#
loop_
_entity_poly.entity_id
_entity_poly.type
_entity_poly.pdbx_seq_one_letter_code
_entity_poly.pdbx_strand_id
1 'polypeptide(L)'
;MLSQAGMDLSGAGMPIKAIFILLAAMVPLATLFSAILLSISTFSRNMKEARTYEQPLLMVSMILAMISFMPGIEMNNLMALIPIINIALLFKAVMMNDYQLSHLFLTILSTVVLDVIAIWATIKLFSTEGILFRSDEDGSSIKSIKKGDSKSKRAFFSPYNGMIYFVLALLLLFYLGSYLQGRDLGSGLLLTQILIILLPVLLVLKIFKLPIKETLRLKAPKLKEVVLVPFIAISATVLVALISQAINTIYPFPAEYLEKLGKLFEMDMPMWRSFLIIAVAPGICEELLFRGLMPRFFEKYGIKVNIVLTALLFAAFHLDPFRFLPVFLLGMLLGYLTLRSGSIVNSMISHAINNSLALFMTAFAGSSWLRLFISSQEDLKYWLAVPAILILIIALYLFHKVTGGKECVE
;
A
#
# COMPACT_ATOMS: atom_id res chain seq x y z
N MET A 1 -12.23 7.01 -21.09
CA MET A 1 -12.33 6.71 -19.64
C MET A 1 -13.62 7.23 -19.01
N LEU A 2 -13.94 8.52 -19.08
CA LEU A 2 -15.21 9.05 -18.52
C LEU A 2 -16.45 8.56 -19.27
N SER A 3 -16.39 8.42 -20.61
CA SER A 3 -17.47 7.85 -21.42
C SER A 3 -17.69 6.35 -21.21
N GLN A 4 -16.67 5.60 -20.80
CA GLN A 4 -16.80 4.17 -20.45
C GLN A 4 -17.39 3.97 -19.04
N ALA A 5 -17.45 5.02 -18.23
CA ALA A 5 -18.11 5.03 -16.94
C ALA A 5 -19.60 5.44 -17.03
N GLY A 6 -20.16 5.54 -18.26
CA GLY A 6 -21.56 5.94 -18.46
C GLY A 6 -21.83 7.44 -18.22
N MET A 7 -20.78 8.27 -18.10
CA MET A 7 -20.92 9.71 -17.94
C MET A 7 -21.02 10.39 -19.32
N ASP A 8 -22.22 10.78 -19.70
CA ASP A 8 -22.46 11.65 -20.83
C ASP A 8 -22.13 13.10 -20.41
N LEU A 9 -20.98 13.59 -20.83
CA LEU A 9 -20.52 14.95 -20.53
C LEU A 9 -21.01 15.99 -21.56
N SER A 10 -21.82 15.60 -22.52
CA SER A 10 -22.25 16.49 -23.64
C SER A 10 -23.26 17.58 -23.23
N GLY A 11 -23.63 17.68 -21.95
CA GLY A 11 -24.59 18.68 -21.45
C GLY A 11 -24.36 19.19 -20.03
N ALA A 12 -23.32 18.74 -19.34
CA ALA A 12 -23.18 18.99 -17.90
C ALA A 12 -22.23 20.14 -17.59
N GLY A 13 -22.74 21.35 -17.65
CA GLY A 13 -22.22 22.40 -16.76
C GLY A 13 -22.38 21.91 -15.30
N MET A 14 -21.30 21.96 -14.50
CA MET A 14 -21.37 21.60 -13.08
C MET A 14 -22.54 22.35 -12.41
N PRO A 15 -23.53 21.67 -11.83
CA PRO A 15 -24.68 22.37 -11.24
C PRO A 15 -24.17 23.31 -10.16
N ILE A 16 -24.59 24.58 -10.17
CA ILE A 16 -24.17 25.58 -9.18
C ILE A 16 -24.39 25.06 -7.75
N LYS A 17 -25.47 24.29 -7.52
CA LYS A 17 -25.74 23.60 -6.24
C LYS A 17 -24.61 22.64 -5.83
N ALA A 18 -24.02 21.91 -6.77
CA ALA A 18 -22.92 20.98 -6.49
C ALA A 18 -21.70 21.72 -5.94
N ILE A 19 -21.37 22.88 -6.51
CA ILE A 19 -20.25 23.72 -6.05
C ILE A 19 -20.47 24.15 -4.59
N PHE A 20 -21.66 24.61 -4.23
CA PHE A 20 -21.97 25.04 -2.85
C PHE A 20 -21.92 23.86 -1.87
N ILE A 21 -22.44 22.69 -2.24
CA ILE A 21 -22.38 21.48 -1.41
C ILE A 21 -20.94 21.08 -1.14
N LEU A 22 -20.12 21.05 -2.18
CA LEU A 22 -18.72 20.66 -2.07
C LEU A 22 -17.92 21.68 -1.26
N LEU A 23 -18.11 22.98 -1.48
CA LEU A 23 -17.47 24.01 -0.66
C LEU A 23 -17.87 23.89 0.82
N ALA A 24 -19.16 23.68 1.12
CA ALA A 24 -19.63 23.51 2.48
C ALA A 24 -18.99 22.28 3.17
N ALA A 25 -18.77 21.18 2.44
CA ALA A 25 -18.12 19.98 2.96
C ALA A 25 -16.59 20.13 3.09
N MET A 26 -15.95 20.90 2.19
CA MET A 26 -14.49 21.09 2.22
C MET A 26 -14.04 22.01 3.36
N VAL A 27 -14.86 22.97 3.80
CA VAL A 27 -14.48 23.90 4.88
C VAL A 27 -14.18 23.15 6.19
N PRO A 28 -15.05 22.28 6.72
CA PRO A 28 -14.71 21.48 7.90
C PRO A 28 -13.45 20.63 7.70
N LEU A 29 -13.29 19.98 6.53
CA LEU A 29 -12.08 19.19 6.29
C LEU A 29 -10.81 20.03 6.34
N ALA A 30 -10.83 21.22 5.73
CA ALA A 30 -9.69 22.14 5.78
C ALA A 30 -9.39 22.61 7.23
N THR A 31 -10.44 22.83 8.02
CA THR A 31 -10.31 23.17 9.44
C THR A 31 -9.69 22.03 10.24
N LEU A 32 -10.13 20.78 10.01
CA LEU A 32 -9.56 19.58 10.64
C LEU A 32 -8.06 19.45 10.37
N PHE A 33 -7.66 19.53 9.11
CA PHE A 33 -6.26 19.47 8.72
C PHE A 33 -5.45 20.62 9.33
N SER A 34 -5.99 21.84 9.33
CA SER A 34 -5.33 23.00 9.92
C SER A 34 -5.10 22.82 11.43
N ALA A 35 -6.10 22.32 12.16
CA ALA A 35 -5.99 22.05 13.58
C ALA A 35 -4.94 20.97 13.90
N ILE A 36 -4.94 19.86 13.13
CA ILE A 36 -3.97 18.79 13.30
C ILE A 36 -2.55 19.26 12.97
N LEU A 37 -2.36 19.98 11.86
CA LEU A 37 -1.05 20.51 11.46
C LEU A 37 -0.53 21.55 12.45
N LEU A 38 -1.40 22.38 13.01
CA LEU A 38 -1.05 23.32 14.05
C LEU A 38 -0.62 22.60 15.34
N SER A 39 -1.32 21.53 15.73
CA SER A 39 -0.94 20.68 16.85
C SER A 39 0.44 20.04 16.64
N ILE A 40 0.70 19.50 15.45
CA ILE A 40 2.00 18.92 15.07
C ILE A 40 3.11 19.98 15.15
N SER A 41 2.85 21.16 14.59
CA SER A 41 3.81 22.28 14.62
C SER A 41 4.14 22.70 16.05
N THR A 42 3.14 22.79 16.92
CA THR A 42 3.30 23.18 18.33
C THR A 42 4.04 22.12 19.14
N PHE A 43 3.76 20.84 18.89
CA PHE A 43 4.42 19.73 19.59
C PHE A 43 5.87 19.54 19.14
N SER A 44 6.22 19.89 17.92
CA SER A 44 7.52 19.67 17.31
C SER A 44 8.56 20.68 17.79
N ARG A 45 9.78 20.22 18.03
CA ARG A 45 10.91 21.08 18.46
C ARG A 45 11.56 21.85 17.32
N ASN A 46 11.45 21.34 16.11
CA ASN A 46 12.03 21.93 14.91
C ASN A 46 11.29 21.46 13.65
N MET A 47 11.53 22.13 12.52
CA MET A 47 10.89 21.82 11.24
C MET A 47 11.11 20.38 10.75
N LYS A 48 12.23 19.76 11.12
CA LYS A 48 12.55 18.38 10.74
C LYS A 48 11.67 17.39 11.50
N GLU A 49 11.44 17.66 12.76
CA GLU A 49 10.56 16.85 13.61
C GLU A 49 9.09 17.04 13.20
N ALA A 50 8.65 18.27 12.94
CA ALA A 50 7.32 18.56 12.42
C ALA A 50 7.01 17.76 11.15
N ARG A 51 7.91 17.78 10.18
CA ARG A 51 7.79 16.99 8.96
C ARG A 51 7.72 15.48 9.22
N THR A 52 8.36 14.99 10.27
CA THR A 52 8.32 13.56 10.62
C THR A 52 6.94 13.15 11.14
N TYR A 53 6.26 14.02 11.87
CA TYR A 53 4.90 13.78 12.38
C TYR A 53 3.80 14.06 11.34
N GLU A 54 4.03 14.99 10.42
CA GLU A 54 3.13 15.29 9.31
C GLU A 54 2.99 14.12 8.33
N GLN A 55 4.05 13.36 8.11
CA GLN A 55 4.12 12.27 7.13
C GLN A 55 3.07 11.16 7.32
N PRO A 56 2.88 10.59 8.53
CA PRO A 56 1.83 9.59 8.75
C PRO A 56 0.43 10.14 8.47
N LEU A 57 0.18 11.41 8.79
CA LEU A 57 -1.09 12.07 8.50
C LEU A 57 -1.35 12.12 6.99
N LEU A 58 -0.38 12.60 6.21
CA LEU A 58 -0.50 12.66 4.75
C LEU A 58 -0.66 11.27 4.13
N MET A 59 0.09 10.26 4.63
CA MET A 59 -0.02 8.89 4.15
C MET A 59 -1.42 8.31 4.40
N VAL A 60 -1.93 8.41 5.61
CA VAL A 60 -3.27 7.93 5.96
C VAL A 60 -4.34 8.66 5.14
N SER A 61 -4.20 9.98 5.02
CA SER A 61 -5.14 10.81 4.24
C SER A 61 -5.20 10.37 2.78
N MET A 62 -4.05 10.07 2.19
CA MET A 62 -3.96 9.63 0.81
C MET A 62 -4.56 8.24 0.63
N ILE A 63 -4.28 7.30 1.52
CA ILE A 63 -4.86 5.95 1.49
C ILE A 63 -6.39 6.04 1.59
N LEU A 64 -6.92 6.86 2.52
CA LEU A 64 -8.36 7.05 2.69
C LEU A 64 -9.00 7.69 1.44
N ALA A 65 -8.35 8.71 0.85
CA ALA A 65 -8.83 9.31 -0.38
C ALA A 65 -8.86 8.29 -1.54
N MET A 66 -7.86 7.41 -1.62
CA MET A 66 -7.79 6.41 -2.68
C MET A 66 -8.85 5.32 -2.56
N ILE A 67 -9.21 4.92 -1.34
CA ILE A 67 -10.30 3.97 -1.10
C ILE A 67 -11.59 4.45 -1.77
N SER A 68 -11.87 5.75 -1.76
CA SER A 68 -13.09 6.31 -2.38
C SER A 68 -13.15 6.21 -3.90
N PHE A 69 -12.02 6.01 -4.58
CA PHE A 69 -11.98 5.83 -6.04
C PHE A 69 -12.15 4.37 -6.48
N MET A 70 -12.25 3.44 -5.53
CA MET A 70 -12.34 2.02 -5.86
C MET A 70 -13.71 1.62 -6.38
N PRO A 71 -13.78 0.69 -7.35
CA PRO A 71 -15.03 0.15 -7.82
C PRO A 71 -15.81 -0.54 -6.69
N GLY A 72 -17.12 -0.34 -6.63
CA GLY A 72 -17.98 -0.96 -5.62
C GLY A 72 -18.01 -0.26 -4.26
N ILE A 73 -17.21 0.80 -4.06
CA ILE A 73 -17.32 1.65 -2.86
C ILE A 73 -18.22 2.84 -3.18
N GLU A 74 -19.36 2.83 -2.52
CA GLU A 74 -20.38 3.87 -2.62
C GLU A 74 -20.61 4.54 -1.27
N MET A 75 -21.21 5.73 -1.31
CA MET A 75 -21.55 6.48 -0.13
C MET A 75 -22.63 5.75 0.68
N ASN A 76 -22.33 5.47 1.94
CA ASN A 76 -23.25 4.91 2.90
C ASN A 76 -23.05 5.56 4.28
N ASN A 77 -23.91 5.26 5.26
CA ASN A 77 -23.85 5.88 6.58
C ASN A 77 -22.49 5.67 7.28
N LEU A 78 -21.87 4.52 7.12
CA LEU A 78 -20.56 4.25 7.73
C LEU A 78 -19.46 5.07 7.05
N MET A 79 -19.43 5.11 5.70
CA MET A 79 -18.46 5.89 4.93
C MET A 79 -18.62 7.38 5.16
N ALA A 80 -19.85 7.87 5.41
CA ALA A 80 -20.13 9.26 5.77
C ALA A 80 -19.50 9.71 7.11
N LEU A 81 -19.16 8.77 7.99
CA LEU A 81 -18.52 9.05 9.28
C LEU A 81 -17.00 9.14 9.22
N ILE A 82 -16.37 8.59 8.17
CA ILE A 82 -14.90 8.50 8.06
C ILE A 82 -14.40 9.74 7.30
N PRO A 83 -13.63 10.65 7.94
CA PRO A 83 -13.13 11.86 7.27
C PRO A 83 -12.26 11.49 6.09
N ILE A 84 -12.21 12.35 5.09
CA ILE A 84 -11.53 12.19 3.81
C ILE A 84 -12.30 11.25 2.87
N ILE A 85 -12.61 10.00 3.26
CA ILE A 85 -13.46 9.10 2.47
C ILE A 85 -14.82 9.74 2.25
N ASN A 86 -15.44 10.26 3.30
CA ASN A 86 -16.76 10.87 3.25
C ASN A 86 -16.84 12.01 2.23
N ILE A 87 -15.85 12.90 2.21
CA ILE A 87 -15.83 14.04 1.28
C ILE A 87 -15.50 13.60 -0.15
N ALA A 88 -14.61 12.64 -0.31
CA ALA A 88 -14.26 12.11 -1.63
C ALA A 88 -15.43 11.33 -2.27
N LEU A 89 -16.16 10.52 -1.47
CA LEU A 89 -17.37 9.84 -1.94
C LEU A 89 -18.54 10.80 -2.14
N LEU A 90 -18.68 11.83 -1.27
CA LEU A 90 -19.66 12.88 -1.46
C LEU A 90 -19.41 13.64 -2.76
N PHE A 91 -18.15 13.96 -3.07
CA PHE A 91 -17.76 14.56 -4.35
C PHE A 91 -18.22 13.69 -5.52
N LYS A 92 -17.93 12.38 -5.48
CA LYS A 92 -18.36 11.42 -6.50
C LYS A 92 -19.90 11.42 -6.63
N ALA A 93 -20.62 11.29 -5.54
CA ALA A 93 -22.08 11.23 -5.53
C ALA A 93 -22.73 12.53 -6.05
N VAL A 94 -22.20 13.69 -5.65
CA VAL A 94 -22.68 15.01 -6.10
C VAL A 94 -22.41 15.21 -7.60
N MET A 95 -21.24 14.78 -8.10
CA MET A 95 -20.92 14.86 -9.52
C MET A 95 -21.78 13.94 -10.39
N MET A 96 -22.21 12.80 -9.85
CA MET A 96 -23.15 11.87 -10.50
C MET A 96 -24.61 12.26 -10.30
N ASN A 97 -24.88 13.35 -9.57
CA ASN A 97 -26.21 13.79 -9.15
C ASN A 97 -27.02 12.70 -8.41
N ASP A 98 -26.32 11.81 -7.73
CA ASP A 98 -26.87 10.71 -6.94
C ASP A 98 -26.39 10.81 -5.49
N TYR A 99 -26.94 11.78 -4.76
CA TYR A 99 -26.60 12.02 -3.36
C TYR A 99 -27.83 12.14 -2.47
N GLN A 100 -27.73 11.63 -1.24
CA GLN A 100 -28.76 11.75 -0.22
C GLN A 100 -28.43 12.88 0.76
N LEU A 101 -29.40 13.66 1.14
CA LEU A 101 -29.23 14.75 2.14
C LEU A 101 -28.79 14.21 3.51
N SER A 102 -29.20 13.00 3.87
CA SER A 102 -28.75 12.31 5.09
C SER A 102 -27.24 12.07 5.09
N HIS A 103 -26.66 11.63 3.98
CA HIS A 103 -25.22 11.42 3.85
C HIS A 103 -24.44 12.73 3.88
N LEU A 104 -24.98 13.78 3.25
CA LEU A 104 -24.42 15.13 3.33
C LEU A 104 -24.38 15.62 4.78
N PHE A 105 -25.50 15.50 5.49
CA PHE A 105 -25.60 15.91 6.90
C PHE A 105 -24.63 15.12 7.78
N LEU A 106 -24.57 13.79 7.63
CA LEU A 106 -23.64 12.94 8.38
C LEU A 106 -22.17 13.28 8.10
N THR A 107 -21.82 13.56 6.84
CA THR A 107 -20.46 13.95 6.43
C THR A 107 -20.03 15.25 7.11
N ILE A 108 -20.88 16.28 7.07
CA ILE A 108 -20.59 17.56 7.70
C ILE A 108 -20.52 17.42 9.22
N LEU A 109 -21.53 16.76 9.82
CA LEU A 109 -21.61 16.57 11.27
C LEU A 109 -20.39 15.80 11.81
N SER A 110 -20.04 14.67 11.20
CA SER A 110 -18.90 13.86 11.64
C SER A 110 -17.58 14.62 11.55
N THR A 111 -17.37 15.38 10.47
CA THR A 111 -16.15 16.19 10.31
C THR A 111 -16.10 17.35 11.30
N VAL A 112 -17.23 18.05 11.54
CA VAL A 112 -17.30 19.13 12.55
C VAL A 112 -17.06 18.61 13.97
N VAL A 113 -17.57 17.42 14.31
CA VAL A 113 -17.29 16.80 15.63
C VAL A 113 -15.80 16.54 15.79
N LEU A 114 -15.13 16.05 14.75
CA LEU A 114 -13.69 15.84 14.76
C LEU A 114 -12.90 17.17 14.80
N ASP A 115 -13.40 18.23 14.14
CA ASP A 115 -12.85 19.58 14.24
C ASP A 115 -12.83 20.07 15.68
N VAL A 116 -13.99 19.96 16.37
CA VAL A 116 -14.08 20.37 17.77
C VAL A 116 -13.08 19.62 18.65
N ILE A 117 -12.94 18.32 18.45
CA ILE A 117 -11.96 17.49 19.19
C ILE A 117 -10.51 17.94 18.86
N ALA A 118 -10.21 18.14 17.58
CA ALA A 118 -8.87 18.55 17.13
C ALA A 118 -8.52 19.95 17.65
N ILE A 119 -9.44 20.90 17.57
CA ILE A 119 -9.25 22.27 18.08
C ILE A 119 -9.07 22.26 19.61
N TRP A 120 -9.90 21.49 20.33
CA TRP A 120 -9.78 21.33 21.77
C TRP A 120 -8.40 20.75 22.16
N ALA A 121 -7.97 19.70 21.46
CA ALA A 121 -6.64 19.11 21.67
C ALA A 121 -5.51 20.13 21.38
N THR A 122 -5.64 20.91 20.31
CA THR A 122 -4.69 21.98 19.96
C THR A 122 -4.61 23.03 21.06
N ILE A 123 -5.76 23.54 21.55
CA ILE A 123 -5.79 24.54 22.64
C ILE A 123 -5.13 23.98 23.90
N LYS A 124 -5.44 22.71 24.25
CA LYS A 124 -4.84 22.05 25.42
C LYS A 124 -3.32 21.92 25.28
N LEU A 125 -2.85 21.60 24.08
CA LEU A 125 -1.41 21.54 23.79
C LEU A 125 -0.75 22.91 23.96
N PHE A 126 -1.35 23.99 23.44
CA PHE A 126 -0.84 25.35 23.57
C PHE A 126 -0.82 25.85 25.03
N SER A 127 -1.74 25.40 25.86
CA SER A 127 -1.81 25.80 27.27
C SER A 127 -0.80 25.09 28.18
N THR A 128 0.01 24.16 27.63
CA THR A 128 1.01 23.42 28.39
C THR A 128 2.32 24.21 28.45
N GLU A 129 2.65 24.77 29.60
CA GLU A 129 3.83 25.67 29.83
C GLU A 129 5.16 25.11 29.34
N GLY A 130 5.34 23.78 29.38
CA GLY A 130 6.56 23.10 28.89
C GLY A 130 6.83 23.22 27.40
N ILE A 131 5.88 23.71 26.61
CA ILE A 131 6.03 23.92 25.16
C ILE A 131 6.46 25.37 24.88
N LEU A 132 5.98 26.34 25.66
CA LEU A 132 6.25 27.75 25.47
C LEU A 132 7.70 28.17 25.84
N PHE A 133 8.40 27.36 26.66
CA PHE A 133 9.77 27.67 27.15
C PHE A 133 10.85 26.74 26.59
N ARG A 134 10.61 26.07 25.48
CA ARG A 134 11.64 25.27 24.79
C ARG A 134 12.57 26.19 24.01
N SER A 135 13.81 26.35 24.50
CA SER A 135 14.87 27.07 23.79
C SER A 135 15.33 26.28 22.56
N ASP A 136 15.47 26.98 21.43
CA ASP A 136 16.10 26.52 20.20
C ASP A 136 17.62 26.32 20.38
N GLU A 137 18.05 25.23 20.94
CA GLU A 137 19.43 24.77 20.80
C GLU A 137 19.45 23.63 19.75
N ASP A 138 19.60 24.01 18.53
CA ASP A 138 20.26 23.33 17.40
C ASP A 138 19.79 23.91 16.06
N GLY A 139 20.07 25.18 15.85
CA GLY A 139 20.02 25.81 14.53
C GLY A 139 21.17 25.34 13.63
N SER A 140 21.12 24.10 13.14
CA SER A 140 22.05 23.70 12.09
C SER A 140 21.64 24.28 10.76
N SER A 141 22.30 25.39 10.44
CA SER A 141 22.36 26.07 9.15
C SER A 141 22.32 25.11 7.96
N ILE A 142 21.39 25.38 7.04
CA ILE A 142 21.37 24.79 5.69
C ILE A 142 22.61 25.33 4.93
N LYS A 143 23.79 24.74 5.16
CA LYS A 143 24.95 24.96 4.30
C LYS A 143 24.91 23.97 3.14
N SER A 144 24.95 24.55 1.95
CA SER A 144 25.09 23.98 0.60
C SER A 144 25.55 22.51 0.55
N ILE A 145 24.64 21.67 0.04
CA ILE A 145 24.91 20.25 -0.27
C ILE A 145 25.80 20.19 -1.52
N LYS A 146 27.11 19.97 -1.35
CA LYS A 146 27.98 19.61 -2.45
C LYS A 146 27.64 18.20 -2.93
N LYS A 147 27.32 18.08 -4.24
CA LYS A 147 27.07 16.80 -4.94
C LYS A 147 28.24 15.83 -4.72
N GLY A 148 28.01 14.72 -4.01
CA GLY A 148 28.95 13.59 -3.94
C GLY A 148 29.37 13.10 -2.56
N ASP A 149 28.99 13.75 -1.49
CA ASP A 149 29.41 13.41 -0.13
C ASP A 149 28.48 12.39 0.56
N SER A 150 29.00 11.58 1.47
CA SER A 150 28.21 10.56 2.22
C SER A 150 27.05 11.19 2.99
N LYS A 151 27.17 12.44 3.39
CA LYS A 151 26.11 13.24 4.01
C LYS A 151 24.93 13.51 3.06
N SER A 152 25.18 13.71 1.76
CA SER A 152 24.15 13.91 0.74
C SER A 152 23.32 12.64 0.51
N LYS A 153 23.94 11.47 0.51
CA LYS A 153 23.25 10.17 0.37
C LYS A 153 22.35 9.87 1.58
N ARG A 154 22.81 10.16 2.81
CA ARG A 154 22.01 10.03 4.02
C ARG A 154 20.84 11.02 4.05
N ALA A 155 21.01 12.22 3.53
CA ALA A 155 19.93 13.22 3.42
C ALA A 155 18.85 12.82 2.42
N PHE A 156 19.21 12.11 1.34
CA PHE A 156 18.24 11.58 0.37
C PHE A 156 17.34 10.50 1.00
N PHE A 157 17.91 9.55 1.75
CA PHE A 157 17.14 8.50 2.43
C PHE A 157 16.45 9.01 3.69
N SER A 158 15.54 9.96 3.52
CA SER A 158 14.64 10.44 4.57
C SER A 158 13.23 9.87 4.35
N PRO A 159 12.45 9.60 5.40
CA PRO A 159 11.06 9.17 5.27
C PRO A 159 10.22 10.12 4.40
N TYR A 160 10.52 11.41 4.45
CA TYR A 160 9.89 12.41 3.60
C TYR A 160 10.08 12.11 2.11
N ASN A 161 11.31 11.91 1.66
CA ASN A 161 11.59 11.59 0.27
C ASN A 161 11.01 10.21 -0.13
N GLY A 162 11.01 9.25 0.80
CA GLY A 162 10.36 7.96 0.61
C GLY A 162 8.86 8.08 0.36
N MET A 163 8.19 8.95 1.11
CA MET A 163 6.76 9.20 0.92
C MET A 163 6.47 9.96 -0.38
N ILE A 164 7.27 10.98 -0.74
CA ILE A 164 7.15 11.65 -2.05
C ILE A 164 7.31 10.63 -3.18
N TYR A 165 8.34 9.78 -3.10
CA TYR A 165 8.56 8.72 -4.09
C TYR A 165 7.34 7.81 -4.20
N PHE A 166 6.81 7.35 -3.06
CA PHE A 166 5.64 6.47 -3.01
C PHE A 166 4.40 7.14 -3.64
N VAL A 167 4.12 8.40 -3.28
CA VAL A 167 2.99 9.17 -3.85
C VAL A 167 3.11 9.30 -5.36
N LEU A 168 4.30 9.67 -5.85
CA LEU A 168 4.54 9.81 -7.29
C LEU A 168 4.38 8.48 -8.03
N ALA A 169 4.92 7.38 -7.47
CA ALA A 169 4.75 6.04 -8.03
C ALA A 169 3.28 5.62 -8.07
N LEU A 170 2.52 5.94 -7.01
CA LEU A 170 1.12 5.65 -6.88
C LEU A 170 0.25 6.44 -7.88
N LEU A 171 0.55 7.73 -8.08
CA LEU A 171 -0.10 8.57 -9.10
C LEU A 171 0.20 8.04 -10.50
N LEU A 172 1.46 7.67 -10.78
CA LEU A 172 1.82 7.04 -12.05
C LEU A 172 1.08 5.71 -12.25
N LEU A 173 0.98 4.88 -11.22
CA LEU A 173 0.21 3.63 -11.26
C LEU A 173 -1.26 3.91 -11.57
N PHE A 174 -1.87 4.86 -10.87
CA PHE A 174 -3.28 5.18 -11.04
C PHE A 174 -3.60 5.73 -12.44
N TYR A 175 -2.85 6.70 -12.91
CA TYR A 175 -3.14 7.35 -14.21
C TYR A 175 -2.53 6.57 -15.39
N LEU A 176 -1.22 6.39 -15.40
CA LEU A 176 -0.52 5.75 -16.51
C LEU A 176 -0.74 4.24 -16.51
N GLY A 177 -0.68 3.60 -15.34
CA GLY A 177 -0.94 2.17 -15.20
C GLY A 177 -2.35 1.80 -15.68
N SER A 178 -3.38 2.52 -15.21
CA SER A 178 -4.76 2.30 -15.67
C SER A 178 -4.94 2.53 -17.18
N TYR A 179 -4.26 3.53 -17.74
CA TYR A 179 -4.29 3.79 -19.18
C TYR A 179 -3.66 2.64 -19.98
N LEU A 180 -2.50 2.14 -19.55
CA LEU A 180 -1.80 1.04 -20.21
C LEU A 180 -2.60 -0.27 -20.15
N GLN A 181 -3.13 -0.61 -18.97
CA GLN A 181 -3.94 -1.80 -18.73
C GLN A 181 -5.31 -1.73 -19.42
N GLY A 182 -5.86 -0.53 -19.59
CA GLY A 182 -7.12 -0.32 -20.32
C GLY A 182 -7.01 -0.55 -21.83
N ARG A 183 -5.80 -0.52 -22.41
CA ARG A 183 -5.57 -0.81 -23.83
C ARG A 183 -5.43 -2.31 -24.10
N ASP A 184 -4.59 -2.97 -23.35
CA ASP A 184 -4.36 -4.40 -23.34
C ASP A 184 -3.94 -4.84 -21.96
N LEU A 185 -4.65 -5.74 -21.31
CA LEU A 185 -4.42 -6.10 -19.93
C LEU A 185 -3.03 -6.72 -19.73
N GLY A 186 -2.64 -7.64 -20.60
CA GLY A 186 -1.39 -8.38 -20.46
C GLY A 186 -0.15 -7.52 -20.66
N SER A 187 -0.06 -6.82 -21.80
CA SER A 187 1.08 -5.91 -22.06
C SER A 187 1.05 -4.69 -21.13
N GLY A 188 -0.15 -4.21 -20.78
CA GLY A 188 -0.31 -3.10 -19.84
C GLY A 188 0.19 -3.42 -18.45
N LEU A 189 -0.06 -4.63 -17.92
CA LEU A 189 0.52 -5.10 -16.66
C LEU A 189 2.04 -5.17 -16.73
N LEU A 190 2.61 -5.75 -17.79
CA LEU A 190 4.06 -5.83 -17.94
C LEU A 190 4.71 -4.45 -18.05
N LEU A 191 4.12 -3.56 -18.84
CA LEU A 191 4.60 -2.18 -18.98
C LEU A 191 4.49 -1.41 -17.65
N THR A 192 3.44 -1.64 -16.87
CA THR A 192 3.30 -1.09 -15.51
C THR A 192 4.46 -1.53 -14.63
N GLN A 193 4.80 -2.82 -14.63
CA GLN A 193 5.94 -3.32 -13.84
C GLN A 193 7.27 -2.71 -14.27
N ILE A 194 7.49 -2.56 -15.57
CA ILE A 194 8.77 -2.07 -16.11
C ILE A 194 8.87 -0.54 -15.99
N LEU A 195 7.86 0.21 -16.48
CA LEU A 195 7.95 1.67 -16.61
C LEU A 195 7.62 2.42 -15.32
N ILE A 196 6.69 1.90 -14.52
CA ILE A 196 6.19 2.61 -13.33
C ILE A 196 6.91 2.11 -12.06
N ILE A 197 7.25 0.83 -11.97
CA ILE A 197 7.84 0.25 -10.77
C ILE A 197 9.36 0.14 -10.91
N LEU A 198 9.86 -0.57 -11.91
CA LEU A 198 11.29 -0.85 -12.05
C LEU A 198 12.11 0.37 -12.51
N LEU A 199 11.68 1.03 -13.56
CA LEU A 199 12.44 2.14 -14.16
C LEU A 199 12.72 3.27 -13.17
N PRO A 200 11.76 3.77 -12.36
CA PRO A 200 12.03 4.79 -11.35
C PRO A 200 13.04 4.33 -10.29
N VAL A 201 13.01 3.06 -9.86
CA VAL A 201 14.04 2.50 -8.95
C VAL A 201 15.42 2.61 -9.58
N LEU A 202 15.56 2.16 -10.83
CA LEU A 202 16.84 2.22 -11.55
C LEU A 202 17.33 3.65 -11.77
N LEU A 203 16.41 4.59 -12.07
CA LEU A 203 16.73 6.00 -12.22
C LEU A 203 17.24 6.62 -10.90
N VAL A 204 16.60 6.33 -9.77
CA VAL A 204 17.07 6.77 -8.45
C VAL A 204 18.49 6.24 -8.17
N LEU A 205 18.72 4.95 -8.39
CA LEU A 205 20.04 4.35 -8.19
C LEU A 205 21.11 5.04 -9.04
N LYS A 206 20.80 5.32 -10.31
CA LYS A 206 21.71 5.97 -11.27
C LYS A 206 21.96 7.45 -10.92
N ILE A 207 20.90 8.22 -10.67
CA ILE A 207 20.99 9.66 -10.40
C ILE A 207 21.78 9.93 -9.11
N PHE A 208 21.52 9.16 -8.05
CA PHE A 208 22.18 9.33 -6.76
C PHE A 208 23.46 8.50 -6.62
N LYS A 209 23.87 7.80 -7.70
CA LYS A 209 25.09 6.96 -7.74
C LYS A 209 25.14 5.98 -6.55
N LEU A 210 24.01 5.30 -6.28
CA LEU A 210 23.88 4.36 -5.17
C LEU A 210 24.47 3.00 -5.55
N PRO A 211 25.13 2.29 -4.62
CA PRO A 211 25.63 0.94 -4.86
C PRO A 211 24.46 -0.04 -4.99
N ILE A 212 24.22 -0.54 -6.21
CA ILE A 212 23.02 -1.34 -6.57
C ILE A 212 22.90 -2.58 -5.66
N LYS A 213 23.99 -3.37 -5.54
CA LYS A 213 23.98 -4.63 -4.77
C LYS A 213 23.63 -4.42 -3.29
N GLU A 214 24.18 -3.37 -2.69
CA GLU A 214 23.94 -3.05 -1.27
C GLU A 214 22.57 -2.43 -1.06
N THR A 215 22.22 -1.44 -1.91
CA THR A 215 20.94 -0.73 -1.77
C THR A 215 19.76 -1.67 -1.94
N LEU A 216 19.80 -2.53 -2.94
CA LEU A 216 18.72 -3.48 -3.25
C LEU A 216 18.87 -4.83 -2.56
N ARG A 217 19.87 -5.03 -1.70
CA ARG A 217 20.16 -6.31 -1.02
C ARG A 217 20.28 -7.50 -1.99
N LEU A 218 20.93 -7.28 -3.15
CA LEU A 218 21.16 -8.30 -4.19
C LEU A 218 22.30 -9.24 -3.79
N LYS A 219 22.11 -9.93 -2.69
CA LYS A 219 23.02 -10.97 -2.20
C LYS A 219 22.45 -12.33 -2.54
N ALA A 220 23.30 -13.26 -2.98
CA ALA A 220 22.89 -14.65 -3.17
C ALA A 220 22.44 -15.26 -1.86
N PRO A 221 21.24 -15.87 -1.79
CA PRO A 221 20.76 -16.56 -0.61
C PRO A 221 21.55 -17.85 -0.37
N LYS A 222 21.55 -18.35 0.86
CA LYS A 222 22.10 -19.68 1.16
C LYS A 222 21.17 -20.77 0.61
N LEU A 223 21.72 -21.88 0.16
CA LEU A 223 20.91 -23.00 -0.37
C LEU A 223 19.82 -23.46 0.59
N LYS A 224 20.13 -23.54 1.89
CA LYS A 224 19.15 -23.89 2.93
C LYS A 224 18.00 -22.90 3.04
N GLU A 225 18.24 -21.62 2.79
CA GLU A 225 17.20 -20.59 2.73
C GLU A 225 16.28 -20.83 1.53
N VAL A 226 16.86 -21.03 0.34
CA VAL A 226 16.11 -21.28 -0.91
C VAL A 226 15.22 -22.51 -0.80
N VAL A 227 15.68 -23.58 -0.13
CA VAL A 227 14.86 -24.80 0.11
C VAL A 227 13.70 -24.54 1.05
N LEU A 228 13.85 -23.66 2.04
CA LEU A 228 12.77 -23.36 3.02
C LEU A 228 11.72 -22.38 2.46
N VAL A 229 12.13 -21.47 1.58
CA VAL A 229 11.25 -20.41 1.03
C VAL A 229 9.97 -20.97 0.38
N PRO A 230 9.98 -22.03 -0.45
CA PRO A 230 8.76 -22.59 -1.01
C PRO A 230 7.75 -23.06 0.05
N PHE A 231 8.20 -23.71 1.11
CA PHE A 231 7.32 -24.14 2.20
C PHE A 231 6.69 -22.95 2.92
N ILE A 232 7.47 -21.90 3.18
CA ILE A 232 6.99 -20.65 3.76
C ILE A 232 5.98 -20.00 2.82
N ALA A 233 6.30 -19.87 1.53
CA ALA A 233 5.46 -19.22 0.54
C ALA A 233 4.12 -19.93 0.36
N ILE A 234 4.13 -21.24 0.13
CA ILE A 234 2.92 -22.05 -0.08
C ILE A 234 2.01 -21.99 1.15
N SER A 235 2.58 -22.19 2.33
CA SER A 235 1.79 -22.17 3.58
C SER A 235 1.21 -20.78 3.83
N ALA A 236 1.97 -19.72 3.61
CA ALA A 236 1.50 -18.34 3.76
C ALA A 236 0.40 -18.01 2.74
N THR A 237 0.54 -18.44 1.48
CA THR A 237 -0.48 -18.24 0.43
C THR A 237 -1.80 -18.90 0.81
N VAL A 238 -1.76 -20.14 1.31
CA VAL A 238 -2.97 -20.85 1.79
C VAL A 238 -3.63 -20.07 2.93
N LEU A 239 -2.87 -19.62 3.92
CA LEU A 239 -3.42 -18.88 5.05
C LEU A 239 -3.99 -17.51 4.62
N VAL A 240 -3.30 -16.79 3.75
CA VAL A 240 -3.75 -15.50 3.22
C VAL A 240 -5.03 -15.67 2.40
N ALA A 241 -5.15 -16.74 1.62
CA ALA A 241 -6.35 -17.06 0.87
C ALA A 241 -7.54 -17.40 1.80
N LEU A 242 -7.32 -18.21 2.85
CA LEU A 242 -8.34 -18.51 3.87
C LEU A 242 -8.78 -17.26 4.64
N ILE A 243 -7.87 -16.34 4.93
CA ILE A 243 -8.20 -15.05 5.55
C ILE A 243 -9.06 -14.21 4.59
N SER A 244 -8.70 -14.15 3.31
CA SER A 244 -9.48 -13.43 2.29
C SER A 244 -10.90 -14.01 2.16
N GLN A 245 -11.02 -15.34 2.16
CA GLN A 245 -12.30 -16.04 2.15
C GLN A 245 -13.14 -15.76 3.41
N ALA A 246 -12.52 -15.75 4.59
CA ALA A 246 -13.20 -15.38 5.84
C ALA A 246 -13.68 -13.92 5.81
N ILE A 247 -12.89 -13.00 5.27
CA ILE A 247 -13.31 -11.60 5.07
C ILE A 247 -14.52 -11.54 4.13
N ASN A 248 -14.49 -12.26 2.99
CA ASN A 248 -15.60 -12.31 2.04
C ASN A 248 -16.89 -12.91 2.67
N THR A 249 -16.76 -13.83 3.62
CA THR A 249 -17.91 -14.38 4.37
C THR A 249 -18.53 -13.35 5.30
N ILE A 250 -17.71 -12.52 5.97
CA ILE A 250 -18.16 -11.50 6.93
C ILE A 250 -18.65 -10.24 6.19
N TYR A 251 -17.93 -9.86 5.15
CA TYR A 251 -18.20 -8.71 4.31
C TYR A 251 -18.15 -9.13 2.84
N PRO A 252 -19.27 -9.53 2.25
CA PRO A 252 -19.34 -10.07 0.89
C PRO A 252 -18.77 -9.09 -0.13
N PHE A 253 -17.87 -9.57 -0.96
CA PHE A 253 -17.26 -8.79 -2.02
C PHE A 253 -18.27 -8.55 -3.14
N PRO A 254 -18.29 -7.35 -3.76
CA PRO A 254 -19.18 -7.08 -4.88
C PRO A 254 -18.94 -8.05 -6.03
N ALA A 255 -20.02 -8.53 -6.68
CA ALA A 255 -19.93 -9.48 -7.80
C ALA A 255 -19.08 -8.93 -8.96
N GLU A 256 -19.21 -7.63 -9.27
CA GLU A 256 -18.41 -6.94 -10.29
C GLU A 256 -16.90 -6.96 -9.97
N TYR A 257 -16.56 -6.84 -8.68
CA TYR A 257 -15.16 -6.94 -8.21
C TYR A 257 -14.61 -8.35 -8.45
N LEU A 258 -15.37 -9.39 -8.07
CA LEU A 258 -14.95 -10.79 -8.26
C LEU A 258 -14.80 -11.14 -9.76
N GLU A 259 -15.70 -10.66 -10.61
CA GLU A 259 -15.60 -10.82 -12.06
C GLU A 259 -14.34 -10.15 -12.63
N LYS A 260 -14.04 -8.92 -12.20
CA LYS A 260 -12.82 -8.21 -12.63
C LYS A 260 -11.56 -8.92 -12.15
N LEU A 261 -11.58 -9.47 -10.94
CA LEU A 261 -10.47 -10.24 -10.39
C LEU A 261 -10.27 -11.55 -11.18
N GLY A 262 -11.35 -12.26 -11.53
CA GLY A 262 -11.30 -13.46 -12.38
C GLY A 262 -10.67 -13.19 -13.74
N LYS A 263 -11.10 -12.13 -14.43
CA LYS A 263 -10.53 -11.71 -15.72
C LYS A 263 -9.03 -11.47 -15.71
N LEU A 264 -8.46 -11.11 -14.55
CA LEU A 264 -7.01 -10.94 -14.40
C LEU A 264 -6.25 -12.26 -14.60
N PHE A 265 -6.85 -13.39 -14.23
CA PHE A 265 -6.24 -14.72 -14.34
C PHE A 265 -6.66 -15.48 -15.60
N GLU A 266 -7.76 -15.09 -16.26
CA GLU A 266 -8.33 -15.67 -17.46
C GLU A 266 -7.90 -14.96 -18.76
N MET A 267 -6.69 -14.40 -18.77
CA MET A 267 -6.18 -13.73 -19.97
C MET A 267 -6.02 -14.72 -21.13
N ASP A 268 -6.51 -14.33 -22.32
CA ASP A 268 -6.35 -15.09 -23.56
C ASP A 268 -4.90 -15.05 -24.06
N MET A 269 -4.03 -15.77 -23.33
CA MET A 269 -2.61 -15.91 -23.68
C MET A 269 -2.04 -17.24 -23.17
N PRO A 270 -0.92 -17.71 -23.77
CA PRO A 270 -0.25 -18.93 -23.30
C PRO A 270 0.15 -18.85 -21.82
N MET A 271 -0.02 -19.94 -21.07
CA MET A 271 0.23 -20.05 -19.62
C MET A 271 1.62 -19.52 -19.21
N TRP A 272 2.66 -19.82 -20.00
CA TRP A 272 4.01 -19.35 -19.72
C TRP A 272 4.11 -17.81 -19.73
N ARG A 273 3.34 -17.14 -20.63
CA ARG A 273 3.30 -15.68 -20.70
C ARG A 273 2.55 -15.10 -19.51
N SER A 274 1.41 -15.68 -19.13
CA SER A 274 0.69 -15.30 -17.90
C SER A 274 1.58 -15.47 -16.66
N PHE A 275 2.32 -16.57 -16.57
CA PHE A 275 3.29 -16.79 -15.48
C PHE A 275 4.36 -15.71 -15.42
N LEU A 276 4.94 -15.32 -16.55
CA LEU A 276 5.95 -14.24 -16.57
C LEU A 276 5.36 -12.90 -16.17
N ILE A 277 4.15 -12.57 -16.62
CA ILE A 277 3.51 -11.26 -16.38
C ILE A 277 2.93 -11.16 -14.97
N ILE A 278 2.25 -12.21 -14.49
CA ILE A 278 1.51 -12.18 -13.22
C ILE A 278 2.40 -12.58 -12.03
N ALA A 279 3.37 -13.47 -12.23
CA ALA A 279 4.16 -14.00 -11.13
C ALA A 279 5.61 -13.51 -11.12
N VAL A 280 6.33 -13.65 -12.23
CA VAL A 280 7.77 -13.35 -12.26
C VAL A 280 8.03 -11.84 -12.27
N ALA A 281 7.36 -11.09 -13.12
CA ALA A 281 7.59 -9.65 -13.25
C ALA A 281 7.25 -8.90 -11.94
N PRO A 282 6.08 -9.10 -11.28
CA PRO A 282 5.82 -8.51 -9.97
C PRO A 282 6.80 -9.01 -8.91
N GLY A 283 7.08 -10.31 -8.85
CA GLY A 283 8.04 -10.89 -7.92
C GLY A 283 9.44 -10.28 -8.00
N ILE A 284 9.83 -9.72 -9.15
CA ILE A 284 11.10 -9.01 -9.31
C ILE A 284 10.92 -7.51 -9.09
N CYS A 285 10.05 -6.87 -9.87
CA CYS A 285 9.95 -5.41 -9.92
C CYS A 285 9.44 -4.80 -8.60
N GLU A 286 8.39 -5.39 -8.03
CA GLU A 286 7.82 -4.91 -6.78
C GLU A 286 8.73 -5.17 -5.59
N GLU A 287 9.46 -6.30 -5.57
CA GLU A 287 10.43 -6.57 -4.52
C GLU A 287 11.60 -5.59 -4.58
N LEU A 288 12.11 -5.24 -5.77
CA LEU A 288 13.16 -4.22 -5.94
C LEU A 288 12.72 -2.86 -5.38
N LEU A 289 11.44 -2.51 -5.52
CA LEU A 289 10.88 -1.30 -4.92
C LEU A 289 10.68 -1.48 -3.41
N PHE A 290 9.83 -2.43 -2.98
CA PHE A 290 9.31 -2.50 -1.61
C PHE A 290 10.25 -3.18 -0.61
N ARG A 291 11.21 -4.03 -1.05
CA ARG A 291 12.21 -4.70 -0.18
C ARG A 291 13.63 -4.23 -0.45
N GLY A 292 13.85 -3.65 -1.64
CA GLY A 292 15.11 -3.01 -2.02
C GLY A 292 15.17 -1.55 -1.59
N LEU A 293 14.52 -0.66 -2.36
CA LEU A 293 14.66 0.78 -2.23
C LEU A 293 13.88 1.37 -1.04
N MET A 294 12.57 1.06 -0.90
CA MET A 294 11.70 1.68 0.11
C MET A 294 12.20 1.50 1.54
N PRO A 295 12.69 0.33 1.99
CA PRO A 295 13.21 0.16 3.35
C PRO A 295 14.36 1.11 3.69
N ARG A 296 15.13 1.61 2.71
CA ARG A 296 16.23 2.55 2.94
C ARG A 296 15.74 3.90 3.47
N PHE A 297 14.56 4.32 3.07
CA PHE A 297 13.96 5.57 3.56
C PHE A 297 13.50 5.48 5.03
N PHE A 298 13.24 4.26 5.53
CA PHE A 298 12.66 4.02 6.85
C PHE A 298 13.64 3.32 7.83
N GLU A 299 14.91 3.13 7.46
CA GLU A 299 15.93 2.45 8.29
C GLU A 299 16.06 3.05 9.70
N LYS A 300 15.89 4.38 9.83
CA LYS A 300 15.98 5.07 11.12
C LYS A 300 14.96 4.62 12.17
N TYR A 301 13.87 3.97 11.77
CA TYR A 301 12.82 3.50 12.69
C TYR A 301 13.06 2.08 13.22
N GLY A 302 14.17 1.46 12.83
CA GLY A 302 14.48 0.07 13.19
C GLY A 302 13.71 -0.95 12.35
N ILE A 303 14.16 -2.21 12.44
CA ILE A 303 13.71 -3.29 11.56
C ILE A 303 12.22 -3.57 11.64
N LYS A 304 11.67 -3.65 12.86
CA LYS A 304 10.25 -4.02 13.05
C LYS A 304 9.31 -2.98 12.44
N VAL A 305 9.57 -1.70 12.73
CA VAL A 305 8.77 -0.59 12.19
C VAL A 305 8.94 -0.49 10.68
N ASN A 306 10.16 -0.69 10.17
CA ASN A 306 10.45 -0.69 8.74
C ASN A 306 9.66 -1.77 7.99
N ILE A 307 9.60 -3.01 8.52
CA ILE A 307 8.79 -4.10 7.93
C ILE A 307 7.32 -3.69 7.88
N VAL A 308 6.76 -3.19 8.98
CA VAL A 308 5.36 -2.80 9.05
C VAL A 308 5.04 -1.66 8.08
N LEU A 309 5.86 -0.60 8.06
CA LEU A 309 5.64 0.56 7.18
C LEU A 309 5.72 0.16 5.70
N THR A 310 6.75 -0.58 5.31
CA THR A 310 6.90 -1.00 3.91
C THR A 310 5.83 -2.01 3.48
N ALA A 311 5.32 -2.84 4.39
CA ALA A 311 4.18 -3.72 4.14
C ALA A 311 2.86 -2.95 3.99
N LEU A 312 2.65 -1.91 4.80
CA LEU A 312 1.49 -1.01 4.65
C LEU A 312 1.51 -0.29 3.30
N LEU A 313 2.67 0.25 2.91
CA LEU A 313 2.84 0.89 1.61
C LEU A 313 2.63 -0.11 0.45
N PHE A 314 3.13 -1.33 0.60
CA PHE A 314 2.94 -2.40 -0.38
C PHE A 314 1.44 -2.75 -0.56
N ALA A 315 0.71 -2.91 0.54
CA ALA A 315 -0.72 -3.18 0.49
C ALA A 315 -1.51 -1.99 -0.12
N ALA A 316 -1.16 -0.76 0.27
CA ALA A 316 -1.78 0.45 -0.28
C ALA A 316 -1.51 0.61 -1.79
N PHE A 317 -0.34 0.19 -2.27
CA PHE A 317 0.03 0.27 -3.69
C PHE A 317 -0.84 -0.61 -4.59
N HIS A 318 -1.46 -1.66 -4.05
CA HIS A 318 -2.40 -2.51 -4.80
C HIS A 318 -3.75 -1.84 -5.09
N LEU A 319 -4.07 -0.72 -4.43
CA LEU A 319 -5.32 0.01 -4.62
C LEU A 319 -6.58 -0.85 -4.46
N ASP A 320 -6.52 -1.87 -3.59
CA ASP A 320 -7.54 -2.89 -3.41
C ASP A 320 -7.87 -3.06 -1.90
N PRO A 321 -8.99 -2.51 -1.41
CA PRO A 321 -9.34 -2.56 0.00
C PRO A 321 -9.71 -3.97 0.45
N PHE A 322 -10.30 -4.78 -0.45
CA PHE A 322 -10.73 -6.15 -0.12
C PHE A 322 -9.53 -7.07 0.09
N ARG A 323 -8.42 -6.78 -0.58
CA ARG A 323 -7.15 -7.51 -0.45
C ARG A 323 -6.13 -6.80 0.43
N PHE A 324 -6.45 -5.66 1.01
CA PHE A 324 -5.50 -4.87 1.79
C PHE A 324 -4.88 -5.68 2.94
N LEU A 325 -5.70 -6.31 3.80
CA LEU A 325 -5.20 -7.10 4.92
C LEU A 325 -4.42 -8.34 4.47
N PRO A 326 -4.91 -9.18 3.55
CA PRO A 326 -4.14 -10.26 2.95
C PRO A 326 -2.78 -9.84 2.39
N VAL A 327 -2.74 -8.78 1.59
CA VAL A 327 -1.51 -8.26 0.96
C VAL A 327 -0.56 -7.65 1.99
N PHE A 328 -1.09 -6.99 3.02
CA PHE A 328 -0.30 -6.48 4.14
C PHE A 328 0.42 -7.61 4.90
N LEU A 329 -0.30 -8.68 5.24
CA LEU A 329 0.29 -9.84 5.92
C LEU A 329 1.38 -10.52 5.07
N LEU A 330 1.12 -10.70 3.77
CA LEU A 330 2.14 -11.17 2.84
C LEU A 330 3.32 -10.20 2.78
N GLY A 331 3.03 -8.89 2.75
CA GLY A 331 4.03 -7.83 2.77
C GLY A 331 4.98 -7.90 3.97
N MET A 332 4.45 -8.17 5.15
CA MET A 332 5.24 -8.37 6.37
C MET A 332 6.15 -9.59 6.28
N LEU A 333 5.63 -10.71 5.76
CA LEU A 333 6.41 -11.93 5.56
C LEU A 333 7.57 -11.70 4.59
N LEU A 334 7.33 -11.10 3.43
CA LEU A 334 8.35 -10.80 2.42
C LEU A 334 9.41 -9.84 2.98
N GLY A 335 9.00 -8.83 3.75
CA GLY A 335 9.90 -7.93 4.47
C GLY A 335 10.78 -8.67 5.48
N TYR A 336 10.19 -9.58 6.26
CA TYR A 336 10.92 -10.43 7.20
C TYR A 336 11.95 -11.31 6.49
N LEU A 337 11.56 -12.01 5.41
CA LEU A 337 12.49 -12.87 4.63
C LEU A 337 13.69 -12.09 4.13
N THR A 338 13.46 -10.90 3.55
CA THR A 338 14.53 -10.04 3.03
C THR A 338 15.44 -9.50 4.12
N LEU A 339 14.86 -8.88 5.15
CA LEU A 339 15.67 -8.19 6.17
C LEU A 339 16.41 -9.18 7.07
N ARG A 340 15.83 -10.35 7.32
CA ARG A 340 16.45 -11.38 8.13
C ARG A 340 17.61 -12.10 7.41
N SER A 341 17.47 -12.42 6.13
CA SER A 341 18.52 -13.09 5.34
C SER A 341 19.56 -12.11 4.75
N GLY A 342 19.19 -10.83 4.62
CA GLY A 342 19.96 -9.83 3.88
C GLY A 342 19.93 -10.06 2.37
N SER A 343 19.01 -10.90 1.86
CA SER A 343 18.85 -11.23 0.44
C SER A 343 17.43 -11.00 -0.02
N ILE A 344 17.25 -10.13 -1.01
CA ILE A 344 15.97 -9.87 -1.66
C ILE A 344 15.47 -11.07 -2.49
N VAL A 345 16.38 -11.96 -2.88
CA VAL A 345 16.04 -13.12 -3.73
C VAL A 345 15.07 -14.05 -3.01
N ASN A 346 15.16 -14.18 -1.68
CA ASN A 346 14.24 -14.98 -0.90
C ASN A 346 12.79 -14.45 -0.98
N SER A 347 12.61 -13.13 -0.92
CA SER A 347 11.27 -12.54 -1.10
C SER A 347 10.80 -12.59 -2.55
N MET A 348 11.69 -12.42 -3.53
CA MET A 348 11.34 -12.57 -4.95
C MET A 348 10.79 -13.97 -5.25
N ILE A 349 11.45 -15.01 -4.77
CA ILE A 349 11.00 -16.40 -4.92
C ILE A 349 9.65 -16.60 -4.22
N SER A 350 9.53 -16.15 -2.96
CA SER A 350 8.28 -16.28 -2.20
C SER A 350 7.11 -15.55 -2.86
N HIS A 351 7.32 -14.34 -3.37
CA HIS A 351 6.32 -13.54 -4.07
C HIS A 351 5.91 -14.21 -5.40
N ALA A 352 6.88 -14.65 -6.20
CA ALA A 352 6.60 -15.35 -7.45
C ALA A 352 5.82 -16.64 -7.21
N ILE A 353 6.13 -17.41 -6.16
CA ILE A 353 5.37 -18.62 -5.78
C ILE A 353 3.94 -18.25 -5.39
N ASN A 354 3.74 -17.21 -4.56
CA ASN A 354 2.40 -16.76 -4.17
C ASN A 354 1.52 -16.45 -5.39
N ASN A 355 2.03 -15.65 -6.33
CA ASN A 355 1.29 -15.29 -7.52
C ASN A 355 1.11 -16.47 -8.49
N SER A 356 2.10 -17.35 -8.58
CA SER A 356 2.00 -18.58 -9.37
C SER A 356 0.93 -19.52 -8.88
N LEU A 357 0.77 -19.67 -7.56
CA LEU A 357 -0.26 -20.50 -6.95
C LEU A 357 -1.66 -20.00 -7.30
N ALA A 358 -1.89 -18.68 -7.25
CA ALA A 358 -3.15 -18.09 -7.65
C ALA A 358 -3.48 -18.38 -9.12
N LEU A 359 -2.51 -18.18 -10.02
CA LEU A 359 -2.64 -18.50 -11.44
C LEU A 359 -2.89 -19.99 -11.68
N PHE A 360 -2.16 -20.85 -10.97
CA PHE A 360 -2.28 -22.30 -11.07
C PHE A 360 -3.66 -22.78 -10.60
N MET A 361 -4.14 -22.29 -9.46
CA MET A 361 -5.46 -22.64 -8.94
C MET A 361 -6.58 -22.30 -9.93
N THR A 362 -6.50 -21.14 -10.58
CA THR A 362 -7.47 -20.72 -11.61
C THR A 362 -7.36 -21.62 -12.86
N ALA A 363 -6.15 -21.86 -13.36
CA ALA A 363 -5.95 -22.65 -14.57
C ALA A 363 -6.40 -24.13 -14.43
N PHE A 364 -6.36 -24.68 -13.22
CA PHE A 364 -6.71 -26.07 -12.94
C PHE A 364 -8.00 -26.23 -12.12
N ALA A 365 -8.84 -25.19 -12.02
CA ALA A 365 -10.07 -25.17 -11.21
C ALA A 365 -11.00 -26.37 -11.49
N GLY A 366 -11.11 -26.81 -12.75
CA GLY A 366 -11.91 -27.98 -13.17
C GLY A 366 -11.31 -29.36 -12.87
N SER A 367 -10.08 -29.45 -12.37
CA SER A 367 -9.37 -30.72 -12.19
C SER A 367 -9.89 -31.52 -10.99
N SER A 368 -10.09 -32.82 -11.15
CA SER A 368 -10.65 -33.69 -10.11
C SER A 368 -9.79 -33.76 -8.83
N TRP A 369 -8.47 -33.72 -8.94
CA TRP A 369 -7.57 -33.75 -7.80
C TRP A 369 -7.63 -32.45 -6.97
N LEU A 370 -7.97 -31.31 -7.57
CA LEU A 370 -8.10 -30.04 -6.87
C LEU A 370 -9.28 -30.04 -5.89
N ARG A 371 -10.30 -30.88 -6.13
CA ARG A 371 -11.44 -31.09 -5.22
C ARG A 371 -11.05 -31.62 -3.83
N LEU A 372 -9.82 -32.13 -3.68
CA LEU A 372 -9.29 -32.46 -2.36
C LEU A 372 -9.09 -31.21 -1.50
N PHE A 373 -8.73 -30.08 -2.11
CA PHE A 373 -8.35 -28.83 -1.47
C PHE A 373 -9.44 -27.75 -1.51
N ILE A 374 -10.28 -27.77 -2.56
CA ILE A 374 -11.38 -26.82 -2.76
C ILE A 374 -12.74 -27.50 -2.58
N SER A 375 -13.74 -26.70 -2.16
CA SER A 375 -15.13 -27.13 -2.02
C SER A 375 -15.86 -27.05 -3.37
N SER A 376 -17.14 -27.49 -3.40
CA SER A 376 -18.01 -27.36 -4.55
C SER A 376 -18.33 -25.89 -4.91
N GLN A 377 -18.07 -24.96 -3.99
CA GLN A 377 -18.25 -23.51 -4.19
C GLN A 377 -16.92 -22.83 -4.58
N GLU A 378 -15.91 -23.60 -4.98
CA GLU A 378 -14.55 -23.14 -5.34
C GLU A 378 -13.76 -22.49 -4.20
N ASP A 379 -14.25 -22.58 -2.96
CA ASP A 379 -13.56 -22.09 -1.78
C ASP A 379 -12.54 -23.09 -1.25
N LEU A 380 -11.42 -22.63 -0.69
CA LEU A 380 -10.46 -23.48 0.00
C LEU A 380 -11.09 -24.11 1.24
N LYS A 381 -10.85 -25.40 1.45
CA LYS A 381 -11.35 -26.08 2.64
C LYS A 381 -10.61 -25.63 3.89
N TYR A 382 -11.32 -25.20 4.92
CA TYR A 382 -10.76 -24.64 6.16
C TYR A 382 -9.81 -25.56 6.91
N TRP A 383 -9.92 -26.89 6.75
CA TRP A 383 -8.98 -27.83 7.38
C TRP A 383 -7.52 -27.62 6.93
N LEU A 384 -7.30 -26.99 5.76
CA LEU A 384 -5.96 -26.62 5.27
C LEU A 384 -5.25 -25.63 6.17
N ALA A 385 -5.96 -24.90 7.02
CA ALA A 385 -5.36 -23.96 7.96
C ALA A 385 -4.38 -24.64 8.92
N VAL A 386 -4.75 -25.83 9.44
CA VAL A 386 -3.92 -26.52 10.44
C VAL A 386 -2.55 -26.94 9.88
N PRO A 387 -2.47 -27.71 8.78
CA PRO A 387 -1.17 -28.06 8.21
C PRO A 387 -0.40 -26.83 7.72
N ALA A 388 -1.08 -25.83 7.16
CA ALA A 388 -0.42 -24.59 6.71
C ALA A 388 0.21 -23.82 7.88
N ILE A 389 -0.47 -23.68 9.01
CA ILE A 389 0.09 -23.04 10.23
C ILE A 389 1.30 -23.83 10.73
N LEU A 390 1.19 -25.16 10.85
CA LEU A 390 2.28 -26.00 11.35
C LEU A 390 3.52 -25.90 10.44
N ILE A 391 3.33 -26.06 9.13
CA ILE A 391 4.44 -25.95 8.15
C ILE A 391 5.06 -24.56 8.19
N LEU A 392 4.23 -23.50 8.24
CA LEU A 392 4.72 -22.12 8.30
C LEU A 392 5.57 -21.87 9.56
N ILE A 393 5.10 -22.29 10.72
CA ILE A 393 5.83 -22.12 11.99
C ILE A 393 7.16 -22.85 11.93
N ILE A 394 7.16 -24.13 11.53
CA ILE A 394 8.38 -24.95 11.45
C ILE A 394 9.36 -24.35 10.44
N ALA A 395 8.88 -23.99 9.24
CA ALA A 395 9.73 -23.44 8.20
C ALA A 395 10.31 -22.07 8.57
N LEU A 396 9.53 -21.20 9.21
CA LEU A 396 10.01 -19.90 9.72
C LEU A 396 11.01 -20.07 10.86
N TYR A 397 10.78 -21.01 11.77
CA TYR A 397 11.74 -21.34 12.83
C TYR A 397 13.08 -21.83 12.25
N LEU A 398 13.03 -22.75 11.27
CA LEU A 398 14.22 -23.25 10.59
C LEU A 398 14.92 -22.14 9.79
N PHE A 399 14.16 -21.29 9.09
CA PHE A 399 14.69 -20.15 8.36
C PHE A 399 15.38 -19.16 9.29
N HIS A 400 14.77 -18.87 10.45
CA HIS A 400 15.37 -18.03 11.49
C HIS A 400 16.71 -18.61 11.98
N LYS A 401 16.78 -19.92 12.21
CA LYS A 401 17.99 -20.62 12.66
C LYS A 401 19.10 -20.62 11.59
N VAL A 402 18.73 -20.85 10.31
CA VAL A 402 19.69 -20.92 9.18
C VAL A 402 20.27 -19.54 8.83
N THR A 403 19.48 -18.48 8.96
CA THR A 403 19.94 -17.11 8.72
C THR A 403 20.95 -16.65 9.79
N GLY A 404 21.08 -17.40 10.87
CA GLY A 404 22.02 -17.14 11.98
C GLY A 404 21.61 -15.90 12.76
N GLY A 405 21.74 -15.91 14.08
CA GLY A 405 21.41 -14.80 14.98
C GLY A 405 22.25 -13.53 14.78
N LYS A 406 22.56 -13.15 13.56
CA LYS A 406 22.98 -11.79 13.25
C LYS A 406 21.79 -10.90 13.54
N GLU A 407 21.72 -10.41 14.76
CA GLU A 407 21.08 -9.14 15.02
C GLU A 407 21.52 -8.23 13.89
N CYS A 408 20.54 -7.86 13.03
CA CYS A 408 20.82 -6.88 12.00
C CYS A 408 21.28 -5.65 12.76
N VAL A 409 22.54 -5.30 12.56
CA VAL A 409 23.27 -4.21 13.17
C VAL A 409 22.36 -3.04 13.47
N GLU A 410 22.42 -2.63 14.72
CA GLU A 410 21.83 -1.41 15.29
C GLU A 410 21.94 -0.16 14.40
#